data_2891b05cf1192ed8ecf5530cd514f77e
#
_entry.id   2891b05cf1192ed8ecf5530cd514f77e
#
_cell.length_a   1.000
_cell.length_b   1.000
_cell.length_c   1.000
_cell.angle_alpha   90.00
_cell.angle_beta   90.00
_cell.angle_gamma   90.00
#
_symmetry.space_group_name_H-M   'P 1'
#
loop_
_entity.id
_entity.type
_entity.pdbx_description
1 polymer ?
#
loop_
_entity_poly.entity_id
_entity_poly.type
_entity_poly.pdbx_seq_one_letter_code
_entity_poly.pdbx_strand_id
1 'polypeptide(L)'
;EIQKQLKKRQWGEVIRLEVEASVDKKLLRFLKDELKVAEEDIFQISGPIDLTFLMKMYGLSGCDSLRYEPYKPQRVPEIEPGEDIFEAIRVGDILLHHPYETFDPVVDFIRQAASDPDVLAIKQTLYRVSGNSPIIASLAQAAEHGKQVSVLVELKARFDEENNIVWAKKLEQAGCHVIYGLVGLKTHSKIALVVRREEDGIRRYVHLGTGNYNDSTAKLYTDCGIFTCNEAIGEDATAVFNMLSGYSEPLSWNELVLAPIWLRTRFMRLIARETKHAREGKPAKIVAKMNSLCDEGII
;
A
#
# COMPACT_ATOMS: atom_id res chain seq x y z
N GLU A 1 11.44 -19.85 -2.51
CA GLU A 1 12.15 -19.78 -1.23
C GLU A 1 11.28 -19.20 -0.12
N ILE A 2 10.64 -18.00 -0.30
CA ILE A 2 9.78 -17.37 0.71
C ILE A 2 8.64 -18.32 1.14
N GLN A 3 7.95 -18.96 0.20
CA GLN A 3 6.91 -19.94 0.51
C GLN A 3 7.43 -21.11 1.35
N LYS A 4 8.64 -21.58 1.08
CA LYS A 4 9.29 -22.63 1.87
C LYS A 4 9.62 -22.17 3.29
N GLN A 5 10.07 -20.92 3.45
CA GLN A 5 10.34 -20.34 4.77
C GLN A 5 9.05 -20.11 5.57
N LEU A 6 7.95 -19.67 4.93
CA LEU A 6 6.65 -19.53 5.60
C LEU A 6 6.15 -20.87 6.16
N LYS A 7 6.27 -21.95 5.38
CA LYS A 7 5.94 -23.30 5.87
C LYS A 7 6.80 -23.73 7.05
N LYS A 8 8.08 -23.37 7.07
CA LYS A 8 8.97 -23.68 8.20
C LYS A 8 8.61 -22.91 9.48
N ARG A 9 7.96 -21.74 9.38
CA ARG A 9 7.53 -20.97 10.58
C ARG A 9 6.57 -21.76 11.47
N GLN A 10 5.76 -22.65 10.92
CA GLN A 10 4.85 -23.52 11.69
C GLN A 10 5.60 -24.46 12.64
N TRP A 11 6.88 -24.72 12.38
CA TRP A 11 7.74 -25.60 13.14
C TRP A 11 8.93 -24.84 13.76
N GLY A 12 8.79 -23.54 13.93
CA GLY A 12 9.77 -22.69 14.59
C GLY A 12 9.83 -22.97 16.10
N GLU A 13 10.89 -22.50 16.75
CA GLU A 13 11.00 -22.54 18.21
C GLU A 13 9.90 -21.68 18.83
N VAL A 14 9.32 -22.18 19.92
CA VAL A 14 8.35 -21.43 20.72
C VAL A 14 9.11 -20.44 21.59
N ILE A 15 8.82 -19.15 21.40
CA ILE A 15 9.47 -18.04 22.12
C ILE A 15 8.57 -17.40 23.18
N ARG A 16 7.33 -17.87 23.30
CA ARG A 16 6.36 -17.41 24.30
C ARG A 16 5.24 -18.43 24.43
N LEU A 17 4.92 -18.80 25.67
CA LEU A 17 3.79 -19.65 26.03
C LEU A 17 2.90 -18.91 27.03
N GLU A 18 1.68 -18.65 26.67
CA GLU A 18 0.66 -18.11 27.57
C GLU A 18 -0.28 -19.21 28.01
N VAL A 19 -0.52 -19.31 29.30
CA VAL A 19 -1.41 -20.29 29.91
C VAL A 19 -2.32 -19.61 30.91
N GLU A 20 -3.48 -20.20 31.18
CA GLU A 20 -4.35 -19.72 32.27
C GLU A 20 -3.64 -19.84 33.60
N ALA A 21 -3.86 -18.89 34.52
CA ALA A 21 -3.29 -18.91 35.84
C ALA A 21 -3.67 -20.18 36.66
N SER A 22 -4.81 -20.79 36.28
CA SER A 22 -5.32 -22.04 36.91
C SER A 22 -4.87 -23.31 36.18
N VAL A 23 -3.96 -23.25 35.23
CA VAL A 23 -3.50 -24.40 34.44
C VAL A 23 -3.01 -25.54 35.37
N ASP A 24 -3.37 -26.78 35.02
CA ASP A 24 -2.88 -27.94 35.69
C ASP A 24 -1.34 -28.06 35.62
N LYS A 25 -0.68 -28.27 36.76
CA LYS A 25 0.79 -28.32 36.83
C LYS A 25 1.42 -29.43 36.00
N LYS A 26 0.71 -30.58 35.82
CA LYS A 26 1.23 -31.67 34.97
C LYS A 26 1.12 -31.31 33.50
N LEU A 27 0.01 -30.68 33.11
CA LEU A 27 -0.18 -30.18 31.75
C LEU A 27 0.85 -29.10 31.43
N LEU A 28 1.08 -28.16 32.34
CA LEU A 28 2.09 -27.10 32.12
C LEU A 28 3.49 -27.70 31.93
N ARG A 29 3.86 -28.70 32.76
CA ARG A 29 5.15 -29.38 32.60
C ARG A 29 5.26 -30.10 31.28
N PHE A 30 4.20 -30.82 30.88
CA PHE A 30 4.14 -31.49 29.56
C PHE A 30 4.32 -30.51 28.44
N LEU A 31 3.58 -29.39 28.43
CA LEU A 31 3.70 -28.34 27.38
C LEU A 31 5.12 -27.74 27.36
N LYS A 32 5.70 -27.47 28.52
CA LYS A 32 7.06 -26.94 28.62
C LYS A 32 8.08 -27.89 28.00
N ASP A 33 7.98 -29.18 28.31
CA ASP A 33 8.92 -30.20 27.82
C ASP A 33 8.78 -30.45 26.33
N GLU A 34 7.53 -30.56 25.82
CA GLU A 34 7.26 -30.80 24.41
C GLU A 34 7.61 -29.57 23.51
N LEU A 35 7.28 -28.38 23.97
CA LEU A 35 7.53 -27.13 23.25
C LEU A 35 8.95 -26.57 23.49
N LYS A 36 9.70 -27.14 24.44
CA LYS A 36 11.06 -26.71 24.81
C LYS A 36 11.14 -25.22 25.21
N VAL A 37 10.13 -24.72 25.91
CA VAL A 37 10.02 -23.32 26.29
C VAL A 37 10.79 -23.07 27.59
N ALA A 38 11.57 -21.99 27.65
CA ALA A 38 12.25 -21.58 28.87
C ALA A 38 11.26 -21.04 29.92
N GLU A 39 11.62 -21.09 31.21
CA GLU A 39 10.73 -20.65 32.29
C GLU A 39 10.35 -19.18 32.17
N GLU A 40 11.28 -18.35 31.75
CA GLU A 40 11.11 -16.91 31.55
C GLU A 40 10.16 -16.56 30.39
N ASP A 41 9.89 -17.52 29.51
CA ASP A 41 8.99 -17.35 28.36
C ASP A 41 7.57 -17.90 28.62
N ILE A 42 7.30 -18.36 29.85
CA ILE A 42 6.00 -18.87 30.30
C ILE A 42 5.26 -17.78 31.08
N PHE A 43 4.10 -17.39 30.61
CA PHE A 43 3.26 -16.34 31.20
C PHE A 43 1.94 -16.93 31.69
N GLN A 44 1.70 -16.84 33.01
CA GLN A 44 0.41 -17.21 33.59
C GLN A 44 -0.53 -16.00 33.58
N ILE A 45 -1.63 -16.11 32.86
CA ILE A 45 -2.59 -15.03 32.60
C ILE A 45 -3.83 -15.23 33.47
N SER A 46 -4.15 -14.24 34.30
CA SER A 46 -5.40 -14.20 35.08
C SER A 46 -6.52 -13.54 34.25
N GLY A 47 -7.07 -14.26 33.29
CA GLY A 47 -8.11 -13.77 32.39
C GLY A 47 -8.10 -14.49 31.04
N PRO A 48 -8.80 -13.98 30.06
CA PRO A 48 -8.80 -14.56 28.72
C PRO A 48 -7.41 -14.52 28.09
N ILE A 49 -6.91 -15.66 27.62
CA ILE A 49 -5.61 -15.79 26.95
C ILE A 49 -5.65 -15.15 25.56
N ASP A 50 -6.72 -15.45 24.81
CA ASP A 50 -6.93 -14.86 23.47
C ASP A 50 -7.92 -13.71 23.56
N LEU A 51 -7.43 -12.49 23.34
CA LEU A 51 -8.25 -11.27 23.31
C LEU A 51 -8.81 -10.95 21.92
N THR A 52 -8.51 -11.75 20.90
CA THR A 52 -8.99 -11.50 19.53
C THR A 52 -10.50 -11.64 19.41
N PHE A 53 -11.15 -12.37 20.33
CA PHE A 53 -12.62 -12.45 20.38
C PHE A 53 -13.28 -11.08 20.57
N LEU A 54 -12.60 -10.11 21.18
CA LEU A 54 -13.11 -8.74 21.36
C LEU A 54 -13.40 -8.05 20.03
N MET A 55 -12.70 -8.40 18.95
CA MET A 55 -13.01 -7.91 17.61
C MET A 55 -14.42 -8.30 17.16
N LYS A 56 -14.91 -9.47 17.58
CA LYS A 56 -16.24 -9.97 17.26
C LYS A 56 -17.34 -9.29 18.09
N MET A 57 -16.99 -8.76 19.25
CA MET A 57 -17.95 -8.06 20.13
C MET A 57 -18.54 -6.83 19.45
N TYR A 58 -17.76 -6.14 18.61
CA TYR A 58 -18.25 -4.99 17.86
C TYR A 58 -19.45 -5.33 16.96
N GLY A 59 -19.53 -6.57 16.47
CA GLY A 59 -20.60 -7.07 15.61
C GLY A 59 -21.81 -7.69 16.33
N LEU A 60 -21.86 -7.67 17.68
CA LEU A 60 -22.96 -8.28 18.42
C LEU A 60 -24.31 -7.60 18.08
N SER A 61 -25.33 -8.44 17.81
CA SER A 61 -26.69 -7.96 17.60
C SER A 61 -27.27 -7.34 18.86
N GLY A 62 -28.10 -6.32 18.70
CA GLY A 62 -28.73 -5.59 19.82
C GLY A 62 -27.84 -4.55 20.50
N CYS A 63 -26.60 -4.35 20.02
CA CYS A 63 -25.68 -3.35 20.53
C CYS A 63 -25.46 -2.18 19.56
N ASP A 64 -26.38 -1.96 18.62
CA ASP A 64 -26.24 -0.94 17.57
C ASP A 64 -26.14 0.48 18.15
N SER A 65 -26.87 0.77 19.23
CA SER A 65 -26.83 2.06 19.93
C SER A 65 -25.49 2.38 20.61
N LEU A 66 -24.61 1.39 20.77
CA LEU A 66 -23.29 1.54 21.36
C LEU A 66 -22.18 1.73 20.30
N ARG A 67 -22.56 1.78 19.02
CA ARG A 67 -21.65 1.97 17.90
C ARG A 67 -21.86 3.32 17.26
N TYR A 68 -20.78 3.90 16.76
CA TYR A 68 -20.89 5.03 15.87
C TYR A 68 -21.57 4.61 14.57
N GLU A 69 -22.36 5.49 13.98
CA GLU A 69 -22.90 5.26 12.65
C GLU A 69 -21.76 5.09 11.65
N PRO A 70 -21.84 4.10 10.75
CA PRO A 70 -20.85 3.91 9.71
C PRO A 70 -20.73 5.15 8.83
N TYR A 71 -19.53 5.67 8.69
CA TYR A 71 -19.28 6.78 7.79
C TYR A 71 -19.52 6.32 6.33
N LYS A 72 -20.27 7.13 5.57
CA LYS A 72 -20.49 6.90 4.14
C LYS A 72 -19.56 7.83 3.36
N PRO A 73 -18.56 7.29 2.63
CA PRO A 73 -17.70 8.10 1.79
C PRO A 73 -18.52 8.90 0.78
N GLN A 74 -18.13 10.15 0.56
CA GLN A 74 -18.71 11.00 -0.46
C GLN A 74 -18.08 10.71 -1.82
N ARG A 75 -18.75 11.12 -2.87
CA ARG A 75 -18.18 11.10 -4.21
C ARG A 75 -17.06 12.15 -4.33
N VAL A 76 -16.11 11.88 -5.21
CA VAL A 76 -15.12 12.85 -5.63
C VAL A 76 -15.80 13.84 -6.57
N PRO A 77 -15.85 15.15 -6.23
CA PRO A 77 -16.63 16.12 -7.01
C PRO A 77 -16.17 16.28 -8.46
N GLU A 78 -14.88 16.10 -8.70
CA GLU A 78 -14.23 16.26 -10.01
C GLU A 78 -14.50 15.10 -10.97
N ILE A 79 -15.13 14.00 -10.50
CA ILE A 79 -15.39 12.81 -11.32
C ILE A 79 -16.88 12.51 -11.32
N GLU A 80 -17.54 12.67 -12.47
CA GLU A 80 -18.95 12.30 -12.65
C GLU A 80 -19.13 10.78 -12.77
N PRO A 81 -20.28 10.22 -12.34
CA PRO A 81 -20.55 8.79 -12.47
C PRO A 81 -20.58 8.36 -13.93
N GLY A 82 -19.72 7.39 -14.28
CA GLY A 82 -19.62 6.85 -15.62
C GLY A 82 -18.80 7.69 -16.59
N GLU A 83 -18.20 8.77 -16.12
CA GLU A 83 -17.26 9.58 -16.89
C GLU A 83 -15.97 8.79 -17.22
N ASP A 84 -15.36 9.15 -18.34
CA ASP A 84 -14.00 8.72 -18.65
C ASP A 84 -13.03 9.39 -17.67
N ILE A 85 -12.40 8.58 -16.81
CA ILE A 85 -11.50 9.10 -15.79
C ILE A 85 -10.27 9.80 -16.40
N PHE A 86 -9.85 9.40 -17.59
CA PHE A 86 -8.72 10.03 -18.27
C PHE A 86 -9.07 11.44 -18.72
N GLU A 87 -10.31 11.67 -19.17
CA GLU A 87 -10.80 13.02 -19.49
C GLU A 87 -10.85 13.91 -18.25
N ALA A 88 -11.38 13.40 -17.12
CA ALA A 88 -11.40 14.15 -15.87
C ALA A 88 -9.97 14.55 -15.43
N ILE A 89 -8.99 13.63 -15.49
CA ILE A 89 -7.60 13.90 -15.13
C ILE A 89 -6.95 14.91 -16.11
N ARG A 90 -7.36 14.95 -17.37
CA ARG A 90 -6.86 15.92 -18.36
C ARG A 90 -7.28 17.36 -18.04
N VAL A 91 -8.44 17.54 -17.42
CA VAL A 91 -8.92 18.87 -16.99
C VAL A 91 -8.05 19.46 -15.89
N GLY A 92 -7.53 18.60 -14.98
CA GLY A 92 -6.64 19.02 -13.91
C GLY A 92 -6.33 17.91 -12.92
N ASP A 93 -5.39 18.17 -12.05
CA ASP A 93 -5.04 17.23 -10.96
C ASP A 93 -6.24 17.03 -10.01
N ILE A 94 -6.51 15.78 -9.65
CA ILE A 94 -7.63 15.41 -8.77
C ILE A 94 -7.06 14.87 -7.46
N LEU A 95 -7.33 15.58 -6.35
CA LEU A 95 -6.94 15.16 -5.00
C LEU A 95 -8.02 14.25 -4.42
N LEU A 96 -7.59 13.15 -3.82
CA LEU A 96 -8.45 12.21 -3.11
C LEU A 96 -8.12 12.21 -1.62
N HIS A 97 -9.15 12.18 -0.78
CA HIS A 97 -9.01 12.15 0.67
C HIS A 97 -9.86 11.02 1.28
N HIS A 98 -9.26 9.86 1.45
CA HIS A 98 -9.91 8.71 2.08
C HIS A 98 -9.88 8.82 3.61
N PRO A 99 -10.85 8.27 4.33
CA PRO A 99 -12.07 7.55 3.91
C PRO A 99 -13.25 8.49 3.58
N TYR A 100 -13.05 9.80 3.60
CA TYR A 100 -14.11 10.80 3.43
C TYR A 100 -14.65 10.82 2.02
N GLU A 101 -13.80 10.55 1.04
CA GLU A 101 -14.15 10.30 -0.34
C GLU A 101 -13.96 8.82 -0.69
N THR A 102 -14.79 8.33 -1.63
CA THR A 102 -14.77 6.92 -2.04
C THR A 102 -13.47 6.53 -2.72
N PHE A 103 -13.07 5.27 -2.55
CA PHE A 103 -11.92 4.68 -3.24
C PHE A 103 -12.25 4.22 -4.67
N ASP A 104 -13.52 4.25 -5.06
CA ASP A 104 -13.99 3.77 -6.36
C ASP A 104 -13.23 4.38 -7.56
N PRO A 105 -12.89 5.68 -7.58
CA PRO A 105 -12.12 6.24 -8.68
C PRO A 105 -10.76 5.56 -8.90
N VAL A 106 -10.11 5.09 -7.83
CA VAL A 106 -8.83 4.36 -7.95
C VAL A 106 -9.02 2.98 -8.58
N VAL A 107 -10.14 2.32 -8.25
CA VAL A 107 -10.52 1.05 -8.89
C VAL A 107 -10.90 1.28 -10.35
N ASP A 108 -11.70 2.32 -10.61
CA ASP A 108 -12.17 2.67 -11.96
C ASP A 108 -11.02 3.07 -12.88
N PHE A 109 -10.01 3.75 -12.38
CA PHE A 109 -8.80 4.10 -13.12
C PHE A 109 -8.13 2.85 -13.73
N ILE A 110 -7.96 1.80 -12.95
CA ILE A 110 -7.36 0.56 -13.45
C ILE A 110 -8.36 -0.25 -14.29
N ARG A 111 -9.65 -0.24 -13.93
CA ARG A 111 -10.70 -0.94 -14.67
C ARG A 111 -10.91 -0.35 -16.07
N GLN A 112 -10.98 0.97 -16.17
CA GLN A 112 -11.10 1.65 -17.46
C GLN A 112 -9.83 1.44 -18.30
N ALA A 113 -8.64 1.59 -17.70
CA ALA A 113 -7.38 1.28 -18.36
C ALA A 113 -7.32 -0.14 -18.93
N ALA A 114 -7.87 -1.12 -18.22
CA ALA A 114 -7.87 -2.52 -18.68
C ALA A 114 -8.72 -2.73 -19.95
N SER A 115 -9.78 -1.96 -20.12
CA SER A 115 -10.73 -2.11 -21.22
C SER A 115 -10.50 -1.14 -22.38
N ASP A 116 -9.81 -0.04 -22.16
CA ASP A 116 -9.58 1.02 -23.14
C ASP A 116 -8.57 0.58 -24.22
N PRO A 117 -8.95 0.55 -25.52
CA PRO A 117 -8.07 0.09 -26.60
C PRO A 117 -6.83 0.98 -26.80
N ASP A 118 -6.87 2.24 -26.40
CA ASP A 118 -5.76 3.18 -26.54
C ASP A 118 -4.73 3.08 -25.39
N VAL A 119 -5.04 2.36 -24.32
CA VAL A 119 -4.09 2.07 -23.25
C VAL A 119 -3.09 1.01 -23.72
N LEU A 120 -1.82 1.38 -23.70
CA LEU A 120 -0.68 0.56 -24.14
C LEU A 120 -0.06 -0.23 -22.99
N ALA A 121 0.06 0.41 -21.82
CA ALA A 121 0.70 -0.19 -20.66
C ALA A 121 0.08 0.25 -19.34
N ILE A 122 0.09 -0.65 -18.37
CA ILE A 122 -0.29 -0.38 -16.98
C ILE A 122 0.87 -0.87 -16.10
N LYS A 123 1.34 -0.01 -15.20
CA LYS A 123 2.37 -0.37 -14.22
C LYS A 123 1.88 0.01 -12.83
N GLN A 124 1.96 -0.92 -11.86
CA GLN A 124 1.43 -0.68 -10.52
C GLN A 124 2.24 -1.38 -9.44
N THR A 125 2.37 -0.71 -8.28
CA THR A 125 2.91 -1.32 -7.06
C THR A 125 1.77 -1.86 -6.20
N LEU A 126 1.94 -3.07 -5.67
CA LEU A 126 1.01 -3.71 -4.74
C LEU A 126 1.75 -4.12 -3.47
N TYR A 127 1.28 -3.66 -2.33
CA TYR A 127 1.86 -4.00 -1.03
C TYR A 127 0.93 -4.92 -0.22
N ARG A 128 -0.30 -4.51 -0.03
CA ARG A 128 -1.34 -5.27 0.68
C ARG A 128 -2.63 -5.17 -0.11
N VAL A 129 -3.16 -6.32 -0.51
CA VAL A 129 -4.32 -6.41 -1.41
C VAL A 129 -5.45 -7.15 -0.71
N SER A 130 -6.69 -6.75 -0.92
CA SER A 130 -7.86 -7.48 -0.41
C SER A 130 -8.04 -8.84 -1.09
N GLY A 131 -8.72 -9.77 -0.40
CA GLY A 131 -8.90 -11.15 -0.89
C GLY A 131 -9.57 -11.28 -2.26
N ASN A 132 -10.50 -10.36 -2.60
CA ASN A 132 -11.17 -10.27 -3.89
C ASN A 132 -10.95 -8.89 -4.52
N SER A 133 -9.68 -8.51 -4.71
CA SER A 133 -9.34 -7.20 -5.22
C SER A 133 -9.81 -6.98 -6.66
N PRO A 134 -10.67 -5.97 -6.91
CA PRO A 134 -11.08 -5.60 -8.27
C PRO A 134 -9.88 -5.09 -9.09
N ILE A 135 -8.87 -4.51 -8.45
CA ILE A 135 -7.64 -4.05 -9.10
C ILE A 135 -6.86 -5.24 -9.67
N ILE A 136 -6.69 -6.32 -8.89
CA ILE A 136 -6.02 -7.54 -9.38
C ILE A 136 -6.77 -8.13 -10.59
N ALA A 137 -8.10 -8.17 -10.52
CA ALA A 137 -8.92 -8.68 -11.62
C ALA A 137 -8.74 -7.83 -12.88
N SER A 138 -8.74 -6.51 -12.74
CA SER A 138 -8.54 -5.57 -13.87
C SER A 138 -7.13 -5.67 -14.48
N LEU A 139 -6.08 -5.81 -13.64
CA LEU A 139 -4.72 -5.98 -14.13
C LEU A 139 -4.55 -7.30 -14.92
N ALA A 140 -5.13 -8.39 -14.42
CA ALA A 140 -5.14 -9.67 -15.12
C ALA A 140 -5.89 -9.55 -16.47
N GLN A 141 -7.08 -8.96 -16.47
CA GLN A 141 -7.86 -8.70 -17.69
C GLN A 141 -7.07 -7.86 -18.71
N ALA A 142 -6.38 -6.82 -18.26
CA ALA A 142 -5.57 -5.99 -19.13
C ALA A 142 -4.48 -6.79 -19.86
N ALA A 143 -3.79 -7.68 -19.12
CA ALA A 143 -2.77 -8.54 -19.71
C ALA A 143 -3.38 -9.56 -20.71
N GLU A 144 -4.51 -10.16 -20.37
CA GLU A 144 -5.26 -11.07 -21.26
C GLU A 144 -5.72 -10.36 -22.55
N HIS A 145 -5.98 -9.06 -22.50
CA HIS A 145 -6.28 -8.23 -23.66
C HIS A 145 -5.03 -7.74 -24.43
N GLY A 146 -3.86 -8.26 -24.09
CA GLY A 146 -2.61 -7.98 -24.81
C GLY A 146 -1.90 -6.69 -24.41
N LYS A 147 -2.33 -6.00 -23.33
CA LYS A 147 -1.64 -4.82 -22.84
C LYS A 147 -0.36 -5.18 -22.09
N GLN A 148 0.62 -4.28 -22.08
CA GLN A 148 1.81 -4.43 -21.27
C GLN A 148 1.49 -4.13 -19.80
N VAL A 149 1.42 -5.16 -18.96
CA VAL A 149 1.11 -5.01 -17.54
C VAL A 149 2.33 -5.40 -16.71
N SER A 150 2.87 -4.46 -15.94
CA SER A 150 3.99 -4.69 -15.02
C SER A 150 3.53 -4.41 -13.59
N VAL A 151 3.64 -5.40 -12.72
CA VAL A 151 3.17 -5.29 -11.34
C VAL A 151 4.28 -5.63 -10.37
N LEU A 152 4.63 -4.68 -9.50
CA LEU A 152 5.48 -5.01 -8.37
C LEU A 152 4.62 -5.51 -7.22
N VAL A 153 4.87 -6.72 -6.75
CA VAL A 153 4.22 -7.32 -5.58
C VAL A 153 5.24 -7.44 -4.44
N GLU A 154 5.01 -6.71 -3.34
CA GLU A 154 5.85 -6.80 -2.16
C GLU A 154 5.51 -8.06 -1.36
N LEU A 155 6.35 -9.08 -1.47
CA LEU A 155 6.13 -10.37 -0.80
C LEU A 155 6.34 -10.33 0.72
N LYS A 156 7.11 -9.34 1.22
CA LYS A 156 7.37 -9.18 2.65
C LYS A 156 6.35 -8.26 3.35
N ALA A 157 5.15 -8.18 2.79
CA ALA A 157 4.04 -7.48 3.45
C ALA A 157 3.61 -8.28 4.69
N ARG A 158 3.89 -7.74 5.87
CA ARG A 158 3.67 -8.43 7.16
C ARG A 158 2.22 -8.90 7.29
N PHE A 159 2.02 -10.20 7.56
CA PHE A 159 0.76 -10.94 7.66
C PHE A 159 0.02 -11.20 6.33
N ASP A 160 0.50 -10.71 5.20
CA ASP A 160 -0.12 -10.89 3.88
C ASP A 160 0.78 -11.68 2.92
N GLU A 161 1.89 -12.25 3.39
CA GLU A 161 2.89 -12.91 2.55
C GLU A 161 2.28 -14.03 1.71
N GLU A 162 1.44 -14.88 2.31
CA GLU A 162 0.79 -16.01 1.58
C GLU A 162 -0.17 -15.50 0.52
N ASN A 163 -1.02 -14.53 0.86
CA ASN A 163 -1.94 -13.92 -0.09
C ASN A 163 -1.21 -13.28 -1.26
N ASN A 164 -0.15 -12.53 -0.99
CA ASN A 164 0.62 -11.85 -2.03
C ASN A 164 1.32 -12.85 -2.97
N ILE A 165 1.75 -14.02 -2.47
CA ILE A 165 2.27 -15.09 -3.32
C ILE A 165 1.18 -15.65 -4.25
N VAL A 166 -0.04 -15.84 -3.75
CA VAL A 166 -1.17 -16.33 -4.54
C VAL A 166 -1.51 -15.34 -5.66
N TRP A 167 -1.61 -14.05 -5.31
CA TRP A 167 -1.91 -12.99 -6.28
C TRP A 167 -0.81 -12.82 -7.33
N ALA A 168 0.45 -12.85 -6.91
CA ALA A 168 1.59 -12.79 -7.83
C ALA A 168 1.50 -13.91 -8.89
N LYS A 169 1.25 -15.14 -8.47
CA LYS A 169 1.08 -16.29 -9.39
C LYS A 169 -0.11 -16.10 -10.33
N LYS A 170 -1.24 -15.60 -9.83
CA LYS A 170 -2.42 -15.33 -10.66
C LYS A 170 -2.12 -14.29 -11.73
N LEU A 171 -1.41 -13.23 -11.38
CA LEU A 171 -0.99 -12.18 -12.33
C LEU A 171 0.00 -12.73 -13.37
N GLU A 172 0.98 -13.54 -12.96
CA GLU A 172 1.89 -14.20 -13.91
C GLU A 172 1.15 -15.11 -14.90
N GLN A 173 0.18 -15.89 -14.40
CA GLN A 173 -0.65 -16.77 -15.24
C GLN A 173 -1.48 -15.99 -16.27
N ALA A 174 -1.92 -14.78 -15.92
CA ALA A 174 -2.63 -13.90 -16.83
C ALA A 174 -1.73 -13.17 -17.85
N GLY A 175 -0.40 -13.33 -17.74
CA GLY A 175 0.58 -12.72 -18.63
C GLY A 175 1.16 -11.40 -18.14
N CYS A 176 0.92 -11.00 -16.88
CA CYS A 176 1.57 -9.84 -16.30
C CYS A 176 3.06 -10.09 -16.04
N HIS A 177 3.88 -9.06 -16.25
CA HIS A 177 5.25 -9.05 -15.75
C HIS A 177 5.27 -8.72 -14.27
N VAL A 178 5.55 -9.74 -13.43
CA VAL A 178 5.55 -9.57 -11.97
C VAL A 178 6.97 -9.35 -11.45
N ILE A 179 7.15 -8.29 -10.67
CA ILE A 179 8.40 -7.92 -10.00
C ILE A 179 8.23 -8.21 -8.50
N TYR A 180 9.17 -8.93 -7.91
CA TYR A 180 9.09 -9.41 -6.52
C TYR A 180 9.89 -8.55 -5.53
N GLY A 181 9.78 -7.24 -5.65
CA GLY A 181 10.45 -6.30 -4.77
C GLY A 181 11.95 -6.15 -5.03
N LEU A 182 12.63 -5.38 -4.19
CA LEU A 182 14.06 -5.14 -4.24
C LEU A 182 14.76 -5.85 -3.08
N VAL A 183 15.94 -6.40 -3.36
CA VAL A 183 16.77 -7.04 -2.33
C VAL A 183 17.24 -5.99 -1.31
N GLY A 184 17.03 -6.28 -0.03
CA GLY A 184 17.45 -5.40 1.07
C GLY A 184 16.50 -4.23 1.37
N LEU A 185 15.50 -3.97 0.52
CA LEU A 185 14.50 -2.91 0.70
C LEU A 185 13.08 -3.50 0.73
N LYS A 186 12.14 -2.71 1.24
CA LYS A 186 10.70 -2.94 1.06
C LYS A 186 10.15 -1.85 0.16
N THR A 187 9.41 -2.24 -0.87
CA THR A 187 8.70 -1.28 -1.70
C THR A 187 7.40 -0.90 -1.01
N HIS A 188 7.34 0.34 -0.51
CA HIS A 188 6.17 0.87 0.20
C HIS A 188 5.46 2.00 -0.56
N SER A 189 5.94 2.38 -1.72
CA SER A 189 5.29 3.35 -2.61
C SER A 189 3.95 2.83 -3.11
N LYS A 190 2.99 3.73 -3.26
CA LYS A 190 1.69 3.47 -3.89
C LYS A 190 1.64 4.32 -5.13
N ILE A 191 1.96 3.71 -6.25
CA ILE A 191 2.04 4.35 -7.56
C ILE A 191 1.42 3.43 -8.61
N ALA A 192 0.57 4.01 -9.45
CA ALA A 192 0.05 3.39 -10.64
C ALA A 192 0.29 4.32 -11.82
N LEU A 193 0.77 3.78 -12.92
CA LEU A 193 1.06 4.48 -14.16
C LEU A 193 0.30 3.81 -15.29
N VAL A 194 -0.52 4.57 -16.00
CA VAL A 194 -1.18 4.18 -17.24
C VAL A 194 -0.57 4.97 -18.38
N VAL A 195 -0.14 4.28 -19.43
CA VAL A 195 0.39 4.87 -20.65
C VAL A 195 -0.66 4.72 -21.74
N ARG A 196 -1.22 5.83 -22.22
CA ARG A 196 -2.30 5.89 -23.18
C ARG A 196 -1.87 6.62 -24.44
N ARG A 197 -2.36 6.16 -25.56
CA ARG A 197 -2.25 6.87 -26.84
C ARG A 197 -3.37 7.92 -26.90
N GLU A 198 -3.00 9.16 -27.16
CA GLU A 198 -3.90 10.27 -27.36
C GLU A 198 -3.78 10.77 -28.81
N GLU A 199 -4.64 11.68 -29.23
CA GLU A 199 -4.55 12.30 -30.55
C GLU A 199 -3.24 13.09 -30.75
N ASP A 200 -2.72 13.68 -29.68
CA ASP A 200 -1.50 14.50 -29.63
C ASP A 200 -0.23 13.71 -29.31
N GLY A 201 -0.34 12.38 -29.10
CA GLY A 201 0.80 11.52 -28.79
C GLY A 201 0.58 10.58 -27.62
N ILE A 202 1.64 10.23 -26.92
CA ILE A 202 1.59 9.35 -25.76
C ILE A 202 1.45 10.18 -24.49
N ARG A 203 0.44 9.88 -23.68
CA ARG A 203 0.22 10.53 -22.40
C ARG A 203 0.33 9.54 -21.25
N ARG A 204 0.88 10.01 -20.15
CA ARG A 204 1.04 9.25 -18.91
C ARG A 204 0.07 9.76 -17.87
N TYR A 205 -0.75 8.88 -17.35
CA TYR A 205 -1.67 9.14 -16.26
C TYR A 205 -1.15 8.43 -15.02
N VAL A 206 -1.02 9.16 -13.93
CA VAL A 206 -0.39 8.67 -12.71
C VAL A 206 -1.35 8.83 -11.53
N HIS A 207 -1.49 7.78 -10.75
CA HIS A 207 -2.03 7.85 -9.41
C HIS A 207 -0.91 7.65 -8.40
N LEU A 208 -0.82 8.56 -7.44
CA LEU A 208 0.06 8.48 -6.28
C LEU A 208 -0.79 8.47 -5.02
N GLY A 209 -0.43 7.65 -4.02
CA GLY A 209 -1.18 7.59 -2.78
C GLY A 209 -0.31 7.34 -1.57
N THR A 210 -0.79 7.75 -0.40
CA THR A 210 -0.22 7.39 0.90
C THR A 210 -0.77 6.03 1.37
N GLY A 211 -2.01 5.69 0.98
CA GLY A 211 -2.72 4.46 1.32
C GLY A 211 -2.48 3.29 0.36
N ASN A 212 -2.58 2.07 0.85
CA ASN A 212 -2.46 0.87 0.03
C ASN A 212 -3.60 0.77 -1.00
N TYR A 213 -3.34 0.08 -2.12
CA TYR A 213 -4.36 -0.29 -3.11
C TYR A 213 -5.26 -1.40 -2.56
N ASN A 214 -6.03 -1.07 -1.53
CA ASN A 214 -6.90 -2.00 -0.82
C ASN A 214 -8.20 -1.29 -0.44
N ASP A 215 -9.28 -1.63 -1.11
CA ASP A 215 -10.62 -1.06 -0.97
C ASP A 215 -11.21 -1.21 0.45
N SER A 216 -10.83 -2.26 1.17
CA SER A 216 -11.29 -2.50 2.54
C SER A 216 -10.58 -1.56 3.53
N THR A 217 -9.26 -1.41 3.43
CA THR A 217 -8.48 -0.54 4.33
C THR A 217 -8.69 0.94 4.02
N ALA A 218 -9.00 1.30 2.76
CA ALA A 218 -9.32 2.66 2.35
C ALA A 218 -10.56 3.25 3.06
N LYS A 219 -11.40 2.40 3.63
CA LYS A 219 -12.57 2.80 4.44
C LYS A 219 -12.23 3.11 5.91
N LEU A 220 -11.01 2.79 6.34
CA LEU A 220 -10.60 2.85 7.75
C LEU A 220 -9.47 3.85 8.00
N TYR A 221 -8.53 3.96 7.06
CA TYR A 221 -7.34 4.80 7.19
C TYR A 221 -7.54 6.16 6.53
N THR A 222 -7.00 7.19 7.17
CA THR A 222 -6.98 8.53 6.59
C THR A 222 -5.77 8.65 5.69
N ASP A 223 -6.02 8.64 4.39
CA ASP A 223 -5.00 8.69 3.35
C ASP A 223 -5.33 9.76 2.30
N CYS A 224 -4.29 10.23 1.61
CA CYS A 224 -4.43 11.10 0.45
C CYS A 224 -3.97 10.39 -0.81
N GLY A 225 -4.61 10.69 -1.93
CA GLY A 225 -4.20 10.29 -3.26
C GLY A 225 -4.29 11.44 -4.23
N ILE A 226 -3.58 11.35 -5.34
CA ILE A 226 -3.67 12.32 -6.42
C ILE A 226 -3.67 11.58 -7.75
N PHE A 227 -4.57 11.97 -8.65
CA PHE A 227 -4.48 11.68 -10.06
C PHE A 227 -3.88 12.87 -10.79
N THR A 228 -2.98 12.61 -11.72
CA THR A 228 -2.33 13.64 -12.53
C THR A 228 -1.92 13.09 -13.89
N CYS A 229 -1.91 13.95 -14.90
CA CYS A 229 -1.23 13.70 -16.17
C CYS A 229 -0.09 14.70 -16.43
N ASN A 230 0.44 15.30 -15.35
CA ASN A 230 1.63 16.16 -15.42
C ASN A 230 2.80 15.39 -16.03
N GLU A 231 3.43 15.96 -17.07
CA GLU A 231 4.49 15.29 -17.82
C GLU A 231 5.71 14.95 -16.96
N ALA A 232 6.15 15.89 -16.11
CA ALA A 232 7.31 15.70 -15.23
C ALA A 232 7.08 14.58 -14.21
N ILE A 233 5.86 14.49 -13.63
CA ILE A 233 5.48 13.39 -12.74
C ILE A 233 5.37 12.08 -13.52
N GLY A 234 4.86 12.10 -14.74
CA GLY A 234 4.76 10.93 -15.62
C GLY A 234 6.12 10.35 -16.02
N GLU A 235 7.10 11.22 -16.28
CA GLU A 235 8.49 10.81 -16.53
C GLU A 235 9.12 10.19 -15.29
N ASP A 236 8.97 10.84 -14.14
CA ASP A 236 9.47 10.32 -12.87
C ASP A 236 8.82 8.97 -12.50
N ALA A 237 7.50 8.84 -12.71
CA ALA A 237 6.80 7.57 -12.52
C ALA A 237 7.35 6.46 -13.43
N THR A 238 7.68 6.79 -14.68
CA THR A 238 8.33 5.86 -15.60
C THR A 238 9.71 5.45 -15.09
N ALA A 239 10.49 6.41 -14.60
CA ALA A 239 11.82 6.18 -14.03
C ALA A 239 11.73 5.29 -12.76
N VAL A 240 10.73 5.49 -11.89
CA VAL A 240 10.47 4.61 -10.74
C VAL A 240 10.31 3.16 -11.18
N PHE A 241 9.44 2.89 -12.14
CA PHE A 241 9.21 1.54 -12.62
C PHE A 241 10.41 0.94 -13.35
N ASN A 242 11.18 1.73 -14.08
CA ASN A 242 12.42 1.27 -14.69
C ASN A 242 13.44 0.86 -13.61
N MET A 243 13.59 1.65 -12.56
CA MET A 243 14.47 1.31 -11.43
C MET A 243 14.00 0.05 -10.70
N LEU A 244 12.69 -0.08 -10.42
CA LEU A 244 12.10 -1.25 -9.78
C LEU A 244 12.27 -2.53 -10.61
N SER A 245 12.32 -2.40 -11.94
CA SER A 245 12.56 -3.51 -12.86
C SER A 245 14.06 -3.82 -13.08
N GLY A 246 14.95 -3.07 -12.43
CA GLY A 246 16.40 -3.29 -12.51
C GLY A 246 17.07 -2.77 -13.79
N TYR A 247 16.38 -1.92 -14.58
CA TYR A 247 16.90 -1.46 -15.87
C TYR A 247 17.86 -0.26 -15.76
N SER A 248 17.54 0.72 -14.90
CA SER A 248 18.38 1.92 -14.77
C SER A 248 18.05 2.73 -13.52
N GLU A 249 19.04 3.44 -13.00
CA GLU A 249 18.84 4.52 -12.02
C GLU A 249 18.78 5.85 -12.76
N PRO A 250 17.78 6.72 -12.47
CA PRO A 250 17.72 8.05 -13.08
C PRO A 250 18.83 8.94 -12.53
N LEU A 251 19.36 9.82 -13.37
CA LEU A 251 20.39 10.80 -12.97
C LEU A 251 19.80 11.91 -12.08
N SER A 252 18.54 12.23 -12.25
CA SER A 252 17.81 13.27 -11.51
C SER A 252 16.33 12.96 -11.45
N TRP A 253 15.63 13.63 -10.55
CA TRP A 253 14.19 13.61 -10.40
C TRP A 253 13.62 15.00 -10.67
N ASN A 254 12.49 15.09 -11.35
CA ASN A 254 11.79 16.34 -11.60
C ASN A 254 10.99 16.77 -10.36
N GLU A 255 9.94 16.04 -10.03
CA GLU A 255 9.01 16.34 -8.93
C GLU A 255 9.01 15.25 -7.85
N LEU A 256 9.14 13.99 -8.23
CA LEU A 256 9.20 12.88 -7.28
C LEU A 256 10.60 12.72 -6.69
N VAL A 257 10.65 12.12 -5.52
CA VAL A 257 11.91 11.70 -4.89
C VAL A 257 11.71 10.36 -4.20
N LEU A 258 12.74 9.52 -4.20
CA LEU A 258 12.70 8.19 -3.61
C LEU A 258 13.54 8.10 -2.32
N ALA A 259 12.99 7.36 -1.34
CA ALA A 259 13.74 6.87 -0.20
C ALA A 259 14.44 5.54 -0.60
N PRO A 260 15.60 5.23 0.03
CA PRO A 260 16.29 5.99 1.07
C PRO A 260 17.25 7.07 0.54
N ILE A 261 17.55 7.12 -0.76
CA ILE A 261 18.69 7.86 -1.29
C ILE A 261 18.44 9.38 -1.32
N TRP A 262 17.29 9.83 -1.87
CA TRP A 262 17.07 11.26 -2.16
C TRP A 262 16.09 11.95 -1.21
N LEU A 263 15.12 11.23 -0.65
CA LEU A 263 13.99 11.81 0.12
C LEU A 263 14.48 12.60 1.33
N ARG A 264 15.39 12.03 2.13
CA ARG A 264 15.98 12.69 3.30
C ARG A 264 16.66 14.01 2.92
N THR A 265 17.50 13.98 1.90
CA THR A 265 18.20 15.17 1.41
C THR A 265 17.22 16.26 0.94
N ARG A 266 16.12 15.87 0.29
CA ARG A 266 15.08 16.82 -0.15
C ARG A 266 14.41 17.48 1.05
N PHE A 267 14.03 16.72 2.07
CA PHE A 267 13.44 17.27 3.29
C PHE A 267 14.41 18.21 4.03
N MET A 268 15.66 17.81 4.19
CA MET A 268 16.66 18.67 4.82
C MET A 268 16.84 20.01 4.08
N ARG A 269 16.82 20.01 2.74
CA ARG A 269 16.86 21.25 1.95
C ARG A 269 15.63 22.13 2.16
N LEU A 270 14.43 21.52 2.22
CA LEU A 270 13.17 22.26 2.46
C LEU A 270 13.16 22.87 3.86
N ILE A 271 13.58 22.13 4.89
CA ILE A 271 13.71 22.63 6.26
C ILE A 271 14.72 23.80 6.33
N ALA A 272 15.87 23.63 5.71
CA ALA A 272 16.89 24.69 5.67
C ALA A 272 16.37 25.98 4.97
N ARG A 273 15.57 25.82 3.91
CA ARG A 273 14.92 26.95 3.23
C ARG A 273 13.99 27.72 4.16
N GLU A 274 13.10 27.01 4.87
CA GLU A 274 12.16 27.65 5.81
C GLU A 274 12.89 28.26 7.00
N THR A 275 13.94 27.62 7.49
CA THR A 275 14.82 28.18 8.54
C THR A 275 15.46 29.51 8.08
N LYS A 276 15.95 29.56 6.84
CA LYS A 276 16.49 30.80 6.26
C LYS A 276 15.42 31.90 6.17
N HIS A 277 14.23 31.58 5.66
CA HIS A 277 13.12 32.53 5.59
C HIS A 277 12.78 33.12 6.96
N ALA A 278 12.68 32.27 7.99
CA ALA A 278 12.40 32.71 9.36
C ALA A 278 13.49 33.66 9.89
N ARG A 279 14.77 33.35 9.66
CA ARG A 279 15.90 34.21 10.06
C ARG A 279 15.91 35.55 9.34
N GLU A 280 15.40 35.61 8.13
CA GLU A 280 15.27 36.82 7.31
C GLU A 280 13.99 37.62 7.63
N GLY A 281 13.19 37.18 8.61
CA GLY A 281 11.91 37.81 8.97
C GLY A 281 10.80 37.61 7.92
N LYS A 282 10.96 36.65 6.99
CA LYS A 282 9.97 36.29 5.99
C LYS A 282 8.97 35.29 6.58
N PRO A 283 7.75 35.21 6.02
CA PRO A 283 6.81 34.15 6.38
C PRO A 283 7.46 32.78 6.15
N ALA A 284 7.43 31.94 7.20
CA ALA A 284 7.99 30.59 7.15
C ALA A 284 7.10 29.63 7.94
N LYS A 285 6.86 28.44 7.40
CA LYS A 285 6.02 27.44 8.07
C LYS A 285 6.37 26.04 7.58
N ILE A 286 6.43 25.10 8.50
CA ILE A 286 6.52 23.68 8.20
C ILE A 286 5.28 22.99 8.78
N VAL A 287 4.57 22.23 7.95
CA VAL A 287 3.45 21.39 8.36
C VAL A 287 3.75 19.98 7.91
N ALA A 288 3.77 19.02 8.84
CA ALA A 288 4.06 17.64 8.54
C ALA A 288 2.99 16.74 9.17
N LYS A 289 2.32 15.93 8.33
CA LYS A 289 1.47 14.83 8.78
C LYS A 289 2.16 13.53 8.39
N MET A 290 2.47 12.69 9.37
CA MET A 290 3.16 11.44 9.17
C MET A 290 2.78 10.41 10.23
N ASN A 291 2.96 9.14 9.92
CA ASN A 291 2.70 8.06 10.86
C ASN A 291 3.73 8.03 12.01
N SER A 292 5.00 8.26 11.66
CA SER A 292 6.09 8.35 12.64
C SER A 292 7.22 9.20 12.08
N LEU A 293 7.96 9.85 12.97
CA LEU A 293 9.17 10.60 12.66
C LEU A 293 10.32 9.93 13.41
N CYS A 294 11.21 9.26 12.69
CA CYS A 294 12.25 8.41 13.26
C CYS A 294 13.65 8.79 12.80
N ASP A 295 13.81 9.73 11.87
CA ASP A 295 15.12 10.18 11.40
C ASP A 295 15.63 11.27 12.33
N GLU A 296 16.67 10.96 13.12
CA GLU A 296 17.27 11.87 14.12
C GLU A 296 17.80 13.18 13.49
N GLY A 297 18.20 13.15 12.22
CA GLY A 297 18.71 14.35 11.55
C GLY A 297 17.61 15.29 11.05
N ILE A 298 16.37 14.80 10.94
CA ILE A 298 15.19 15.61 10.59
C ILE A 298 14.53 16.18 11.84
N ILE A 299 14.58 15.45 12.98
CA ILE A 299 14.11 15.90 14.28
C ILE A 299 15.00 17.02 14.82
#